data_faba8ff7fbc7612459ccab64ec3904e2
#
_entry.id   faba8ff7fbc7612459ccab64ec3904e2
#
_cell.length_a   1.000
_cell.length_b   1.000
_cell.length_c   1.000
_cell.angle_alpha   90.00
_cell.angle_beta   90.00
_cell.angle_gamma   90.00
#
_symmetry.space_group_name_H-M   'P 1'
#
loop_
_entity.id
_entity.type
_entity.pdbx_description
1 polymer ?
#
loop_
_entity_poly.entity_id
_entity_poly.type
_entity_poly.pdbx_seq_one_letter_code
_entity_poly.pdbx_strand_id
1 'polypeptide(L)'
;MAAPKKAVVGPLVGAVVQGTNSSRFLVFNSKTAELLCRHQVELTQEFPKEGWVEQDPKEILQSVYECIEKTCEKLGELNINISNIKAIGVSNQRETTVIWDKVTGEPLYNAVVWLDLRTQSTVENLSKKIPGNNNFVKSKTGLPLSTYFSAVKLRWILDNVRKVQKAVEEGRALFGTVDSWLIWSLTGGVNGGVHCTDVTNASRTMLFNIHSLEWDKELCDFFEIPMDILPKVWSSSEIYGLMKAGALEGVPISGCLGDQSAALVGQMCFQEGQAKNTYGTGCFLLCNTGRKCVFSEHGLLTTVAYKLGRDKPVCYALEGSVAIAGAVVRWLRDNLGIIETAEEIEKLAKEVGTSYGCYFIPAFSGLYAPYWDPSARGLICGLTQFTNKRHIAFAALEAVCFQTREILDAMNRDCGIPLSHLQVDGGLTNNKVLMQLQADILHIPVIKSCMSETTALGAAMAAGAAEGVGVWSLESEDLSTITIERFEPRIQATDSNTRYSTWKKAVMKSMGWATTQSPENGDANIFSSLPLGFFVVSSMIMLIGARYISGVP
;
A
#
# COMPACT_ATOMS: atom_id res chain seq x y z
N MET A 1 -28.22 -24.74 -37.27
CA MET A 1 -27.40 -23.85 -36.48
C MET A 1 -27.18 -24.53 -35.14
N ALA A 2 -25.96 -24.99 -34.84
CA ALA A 2 -25.63 -25.58 -33.54
C ALA A 2 -25.61 -24.47 -32.48
N ALA A 3 -26.33 -24.69 -31.38
CA ALA A 3 -26.30 -23.79 -30.26
C ALA A 3 -24.83 -23.60 -29.77
N PRO A 4 -24.39 -22.39 -29.41
CA PRO A 4 -23.05 -22.20 -28.91
C PRO A 4 -22.87 -23.07 -27.65
N LYS A 5 -21.86 -23.94 -27.67
CA LYS A 5 -21.48 -24.70 -26.49
C LYS A 5 -21.22 -23.70 -25.38
N LYS A 6 -22.03 -23.74 -24.29
CA LYS A 6 -21.74 -23.02 -23.06
C LYS A 6 -20.33 -23.42 -22.64
N ALA A 7 -19.40 -22.47 -22.66
CA ALA A 7 -18.09 -22.70 -22.07
C ALA A 7 -18.33 -23.05 -20.59
N VAL A 8 -17.88 -24.23 -20.18
CA VAL A 8 -17.93 -24.64 -18.78
C VAL A 8 -16.96 -23.76 -18.04
N VAL A 9 -17.46 -22.69 -17.46
CA VAL A 9 -16.67 -21.80 -16.60
C VAL A 9 -16.40 -22.55 -15.31
N GLY A 10 -15.14 -22.80 -15.00
CA GLY A 10 -14.72 -23.47 -13.76
C GLY A 10 -15.14 -22.69 -12.51
N PRO A 11 -14.76 -23.15 -11.30
CA PRO A 11 -15.04 -22.43 -10.07
C PRO A 11 -14.50 -21.01 -10.12
N LEU A 12 -15.29 -20.04 -9.62
CA LEU A 12 -14.93 -18.63 -9.60
C LEU A 12 -14.59 -18.20 -8.17
N VAL A 13 -13.71 -17.22 -8.06
CA VAL A 13 -13.39 -16.55 -6.78
C VAL A 13 -13.47 -15.04 -6.97
N GLY A 14 -14.16 -14.37 -6.05
CA GLY A 14 -14.24 -12.93 -6.00
C GLY A 14 -13.16 -12.33 -5.12
N ALA A 15 -12.75 -11.12 -5.44
CA ALA A 15 -11.83 -10.34 -4.61
C ALA A 15 -12.34 -8.92 -4.43
N VAL A 16 -12.49 -8.51 -3.17
CA VAL A 16 -12.68 -7.12 -2.76
C VAL A 16 -11.31 -6.48 -2.65
N VAL A 17 -11.08 -5.38 -3.34
CA VAL A 17 -9.88 -4.54 -3.19
C VAL A 17 -10.31 -3.17 -2.72
N GLN A 18 -10.12 -2.92 -1.43
CA GLN A 18 -10.45 -1.66 -0.80
C GLN A 18 -9.18 -0.79 -0.70
N GLY A 19 -9.00 0.11 -1.65
CA GLY A 19 -7.85 1.04 -1.71
C GLY A 19 -8.16 2.39 -1.08
N THR A 20 -7.17 3.28 -1.09
CA THR A 20 -7.33 4.64 -0.55
C THR A 20 -8.28 5.49 -1.38
N ASN A 21 -8.26 5.34 -2.71
CA ASN A 21 -9.03 6.17 -3.63
C ASN A 21 -10.28 5.49 -4.20
N SER A 22 -10.38 4.17 -4.06
CA SER A 22 -11.49 3.41 -4.64
C SER A 22 -11.65 2.05 -3.98
N SER A 23 -12.87 1.53 -4.07
CA SER A 23 -13.17 0.12 -3.84
C SER A 23 -13.41 -0.57 -5.17
N ARG A 24 -13.02 -1.84 -5.27
CA ARG A 24 -13.21 -2.67 -6.46
C ARG A 24 -13.67 -4.06 -6.05
N PHE A 25 -14.43 -4.68 -6.92
CA PHE A 25 -14.71 -6.12 -6.83
C PHE A 25 -14.41 -6.76 -8.18
N LEU A 26 -13.65 -7.84 -8.15
CA LEU A 26 -13.15 -8.54 -9.33
C LEU A 26 -13.45 -10.02 -9.18
N VAL A 27 -13.79 -10.69 -10.29
CA VAL A 27 -14.08 -12.12 -10.30
C VAL A 27 -13.12 -12.82 -11.24
N PHE A 28 -12.45 -13.84 -10.72
CA PHE A 28 -11.45 -14.64 -11.42
C PHE A 28 -11.93 -16.08 -11.62
N ASN A 29 -11.53 -16.67 -12.71
CA ASN A 29 -11.56 -18.13 -12.89
C ASN A 29 -10.42 -18.75 -12.09
N SER A 30 -10.73 -19.63 -11.14
CA SER A 30 -9.72 -20.23 -10.26
C SER A 30 -8.76 -21.21 -10.95
N LYS A 31 -9.11 -21.71 -12.13
CA LYS A 31 -8.30 -22.65 -12.90
C LYS A 31 -7.35 -21.97 -13.87
N THR A 32 -7.76 -20.83 -14.44
CA THR A 32 -6.99 -20.10 -15.46
C THR A 32 -6.38 -18.81 -14.95
N ALA A 33 -6.74 -18.37 -13.73
CA ALA A 33 -6.42 -17.05 -13.18
C ALA A 33 -6.91 -15.87 -14.04
N GLU A 34 -7.82 -16.11 -14.98
CA GLU A 34 -8.38 -15.10 -15.87
C GLU A 34 -9.36 -14.21 -15.13
N LEU A 35 -9.21 -12.91 -15.30
CA LEU A 35 -10.17 -11.90 -14.84
C LEU A 35 -11.38 -11.88 -15.78
N LEU A 36 -12.56 -12.22 -15.26
CA LEU A 36 -13.80 -12.28 -16.03
C LEU A 36 -14.58 -10.97 -16.00
N CYS A 37 -14.65 -10.32 -14.85
CA CYS A 37 -15.43 -9.12 -14.66
C CYS A 37 -14.95 -8.30 -13.47
N ARG A 38 -15.18 -6.99 -13.54
CA ARG A 38 -14.89 -6.06 -12.43
C ARG A 38 -15.81 -4.86 -12.42
N HIS A 39 -15.94 -4.27 -11.24
CA HIS A 39 -16.52 -2.95 -11.05
C HIS A 39 -15.74 -2.15 -10.01
N GLN A 40 -15.68 -0.84 -10.17
CA GLN A 40 -14.95 0.08 -9.31
C GLN A 40 -15.87 1.25 -8.94
N VAL A 41 -15.77 1.68 -7.67
CA VAL A 41 -16.40 2.89 -7.13
C VAL A 41 -15.31 3.74 -6.50
N GLU A 42 -15.27 5.01 -6.84
CA GLU A 42 -14.34 5.97 -6.23
C GLU A 42 -14.82 6.37 -4.84
N LEU A 43 -13.88 6.68 -3.97
CA LEU A 43 -14.10 7.06 -2.58
C LEU A 43 -13.70 8.50 -2.33
N THR A 44 -14.45 9.15 -1.48
CA THR A 44 -14.15 10.49 -0.99
C THR A 44 -13.08 10.43 0.11
N GLN A 45 -12.11 11.32 0.04
CA GLN A 45 -11.20 11.61 1.15
C GLN A 45 -11.53 13.00 1.70
N GLU A 46 -11.62 13.10 3.01
CA GLU A 46 -11.85 14.36 3.72
C GLU A 46 -10.54 14.85 4.32
N PHE A 47 -10.32 16.15 4.24
CA PHE A 47 -9.14 16.84 4.77
C PHE A 47 -9.57 17.92 5.76
N PRO A 48 -10.01 17.55 6.99
CA PRO A 48 -10.59 18.49 7.95
C PRO A 48 -9.63 19.59 8.40
N LYS A 49 -8.33 19.26 8.44
CA LYS A 49 -7.21 20.16 8.76
C LYS A 49 -6.00 19.75 7.94
N GLU A 50 -5.01 20.64 7.93
CA GLU A 50 -3.73 20.33 7.33
C GLU A 50 -3.11 19.05 7.90
N GLY A 51 -2.69 18.14 7.04
CA GLY A 51 -2.14 16.84 7.42
C GLY A 51 -3.16 15.81 7.91
N TRP A 52 -4.44 16.16 8.01
CA TRP A 52 -5.49 15.24 8.41
C TRP A 52 -6.14 14.60 7.19
N VAL A 53 -6.29 13.29 7.21
CA VAL A 53 -6.91 12.53 6.13
C VAL A 53 -7.90 11.54 6.74
N GLU A 54 -9.16 11.68 6.38
CA GLU A 54 -10.26 10.85 6.89
C GLU A 54 -11.09 10.25 5.74
N GLN A 55 -11.75 9.14 6.04
CA GLN A 55 -12.75 8.51 5.18
C GLN A 55 -13.96 8.09 6.02
N ASP A 56 -15.15 8.12 5.43
CA ASP A 56 -16.36 7.59 6.07
C ASP A 56 -16.39 6.06 5.95
N PRO A 57 -16.36 5.31 7.08
CA PRO A 57 -16.44 3.86 7.07
C PRO A 57 -17.73 3.31 6.42
N LYS A 58 -18.83 4.06 6.47
CA LYS A 58 -20.09 3.68 5.82
C LYS A 58 -19.98 3.79 4.30
N GLU A 59 -19.36 4.85 3.80
CA GLU A 59 -19.10 5.01 2.36
C GLU A 59 -18.22 3.86 1.86
N ILE A 60 -17.16 3.51 2.61
CA ILE A 60 -16.30 2.36 2.30
C ILE A 60 -17.13 1.07 2.19
N LEU A 61 -17.96 0.78 3.17
CA LEU A 61 -18.80 -0.43 3.18
C LEU A 61 -19.80 -0.44 2.02
N GLN A 62 -20.50 0.66 1.81
CA GLN A 62 -21.47 0.81 0.73
C GLN A 62 -20.84 0.64 -0.64
N SER A 63 -19.65 1.21 -0.85
CA SER A 63 -18.91 1.06 -2.10
C SER A 63 -18.54 -0.39 -2.39
N VAL A 64 -18.22 -1.17 -1.36
CA VAL A 64 -17.94 -2.61 -1.49
C VAL A 64 -19.20 -3.38 -1.91
N TYR A 65 -20.33 -3.12 -1.28
CA TYR A 65 -21.61 -3.73 -1.69
C TYR A 65 -21.97 -3.36 -3.12
N GLU A 66 -21.86 -2.09 -3.50
CA GLU A 66 -22.13 -1.64 -4.86
C GLU A 66 -21.22 -2.34 -5.88
N CYS A 67 -19.93 -2.46 -5.59
CA CYS A 67 -18.99 -3.17 -6.45
C CYS A 67 -19.38 -4.65 -6.64
N ILE A 68 -19.80 -5.33 -5.56
CA ILE A 68 -20.24 -6.73 -5.61
C ILE A 68 -21.51 -6.86 -6.47
N GLU A 69 -22.53 -6.05 -6.20
CA GLU A 69 -23.80 -6.11 -6.92
C GLU A 69 -23.62 -5.84 -8.41
N LYS A 70 -22.90 -4.78 -8.76
CA LYS A 70 -22.64 -4.41 -10.16
C LYS A 70 -21.80 -5.44 -10.90
N THR A 71 -20.83 -6.07 -10.23
CA THR A 71 -20.04 -7.14 -10.85
C THR A 71 -20.92 -8.38 -11.08
N CYS A 72 -21.80 -8.73 -10.13
CA CYS A 72 -22.74 -9.85 -10.29
C CYS A 72 -23.75 -9.59 -11.43
N GLU A 73 -24.26 -8.36 -11.57
CA GLU A 73 -25.11 -7.97 -12.71
C GLU A 73 -24.38 -8.20 -14.05
N LYS A 74 -23.16 -7.70 -14.17
CA LYS A 74 -22.32 -7.87 -15.39
C LYS A 74 -22.03 -9.35 -15.70
N LEU A 75 -21.80 -10.17 -14.69
CA LEU A 75 -21.62 -11.62 -14.89
C LEU A 75 -22.91 -12.26 -15.45
N GLY A 76 -24.08 -11.81 -14.97
CA GLY A 76 -25.37 -12.23 -15.52
C GLY A 76 -25.53 -11.87 -16.99
N GLU A 77 -25.14 -10.66 -17.38
CA GLU A 77 -25.13 -10.23 -18.79
C GLU A 77 -24.20 -11.08 -19.67
N LEU A 78 -23.12 -11.59 -19.10
CA LEU A 78 -22.19 -12.53 -19.77
C LEU A 78 -22.68 -13.99 -19.71
N ASN A 79 -23.89 -14.25 -19.23
CA ASN A 79 -24.44 -15.59 -18.99
C ASN A 79 -23.58 -16.48 -18.07
N ILE A 80 -22.87 -15.88 -17.13
CA ILE A 80 -22.08 -16.57 -16.11
C ILE A 80 -22.91 -16.64 -14.84
N ASN A 81 -23.11 -17.86 -14.31
CA ASN A 81 -23.88 -18.05 -13.09
C ASN A 81 -23.07 -17.66 -11.86
N ILE A 82 -23.55 -16.70 -11.07
CA ILE A 82 -22.90 -16.21 -9.84
C ILE A 82 -22.78 -17.31 -8.76
N SER A 83 -23.58 -18.38 -8.82
CA SER A 83 -23.44 -19.56 -7.95
C SER A 83 -22.10 -20.28 -8.10
N ASN A 84 -21.37 -20.02 -9.20
CA ASN A 84 -20.01 -20.50 -9.41
C ASN A 84 -18.96 -19.76 -8.57
N ILE A 85 -19.30 -18.62 -7.97
CA ILE A 85 -18.41 -17.90 -7.04
C ILE A 85 -18.41 -18.66 -5.71
N LYS A 86 -17.27 -19.29 -5.41
CA LYS A 86 -17.13 -20.23 -4.27
C LYS A 86 -16.53 -19.58 -3.04
N ALA A 87 -15.87 -18.45 -3.19
CA ALA A 87 -15.26 -17.72 -2.09
C ALA A 87 -15.01 -16.26 -2.47
N ILE A 88 -14.78 -15.45 -1.44
CA ILE A 88 -14.41 -14.04 -1.55
C ILE A 88 -13.15 -13.81 -0.74
N GLY A 89 -12.16 -13.18 -1.36
CA GLY A 89 -11.00 -12.62 -0.68
C GLY A 89 -11.13 -11.12 -0.46
N VAL A 90 -10.58 -10.63 0.63
CA VAL A 90 -10.52 -9.20 0.96
C VAL A 90 -9.08 -8.74 0.97
N SER A 91 -8.80 -7.71 0.20
CA SER A 91 -7.56 -6.94 0.28
C SER A 91 -7.90 -5.49 0.60
N ASN A 92 -7.11 -4.85 1.44
CA ASN A 92 -7.42 -3.52 1.95
C ASN A 92 -6.17 -2.64 2.08
N GLN A 93 -6.38 -1.32 2.04
CA GLN A 93 -5.39 -0.36 2.52
C GLN A 93 -5.02 -0.69 3.97
N ARG A 94 -3.71 -0.73 4.24
CA ARG A 94 -3.20 -1.08 5.58
C ARG A 94 -3.24 0.12 6.52
N GLU A 95 -3.08 -0.11 7.81
CA GLU A 95 -2.92 0.85 8.92
C GLU A 95 -4.12 1.79 9.16
N THR A 96 -4.94 2.06 8.15
CA THR A 96 -6.14 2.90 8.29
C THR A 96 -7.02 2.37 9.43
N THR A 97 -7.33 3.24 10.37
CA THR A 97 -7.88 2.88 11.68
C THR A 97 -9.36 3.20 11.77
N VAL A 98 -10.15 2.20 12.10
CA VAL A 98 -11.60 2.30 12.26
C VAL A 98 -12.00 1.88 13.68
N ILE A 99 -12.91 2.62 14.28
CA ILE A 99 -13.51 2.27 15.57
C ILE A 99 -15.03 2.44 15.48
N TRP A 100 -15.77 1.45 15.94
CA TRP A 100 -17.23 1.43 15.83
C TRP A 100 -17.91 0.80 17.05
N ASP A 101 -19.20 0.98 17.14
CA ASP A 101 -20.04 0.46 18.21
C ASP A 101 -20.61 -0.91 17.81
N LYS A 102 -20.27 -1.94 18.56
CA LYS A 102 -20.77 -3.31 18.27
C LYS A 102 -22.26 -3.50 18.51
N VAL A 103 -22.90 -2.62 19.29
CA VAL A 103 -24.33 -2.69 19.61
C VAL A 103 -25.16 -1.99 18.54
N THR A 104 -24.75 -0.79 18.12
CA THR A 104 -25.46 0.00 17.13
C THR A 104 -24.99 -0.24 15.69
N GLY A 105 -23.78 -0.77 15.51
CA GLY A 105 -23.15 -0.91 14.21
C GLY A 105 -22.62 0.40 13.62
N GLU A 106 -22.72 1.51 14.36
CA GLU A 106 -22.32 2.82 13.88
C GLU A 106 -20.84 3.08 14.10
N PRO A 107 -20.12 3.63 13.10
CA PRO A 107 -18.79 4.18 13.32
C PRO A 107 -18.82 5.27 14.41
N LEU A 108 -17.86 5.22 15.31
CA LEU A 108 -17.74 6.19 16.40
C LEU A 108 -16.92 7.40 15.99
N TYR A 109 -16.13 7.27 14.95
CA TYR A 109 -15.32 8.31 14.33
C TYR A 109 -15.04 7.96 12.87
N ASN A 110 -14.69 8.95 12.03
CA ASN A 110 -14.23 8.65 10.68
C ASN A 110 -12.96 7.78 10.70
N ALA A 111 -12.76 6.98 9.68
CA ALA A 111 -11.52 6.24 9.51
C ALA A 111 -10.35 7.20 9.36
N VAL A 112 -9.35 7.07 10.22
CA VAL A 112 -8.10 7.84 10.13
C VAL A 112 -7.17 7.11 9.16
N VAL A 113 -6.94 7.71 8.01
CA VAL A 113 -6.22 7.10 6.89
C VAL A 113 -4.72 6.97 7.18
N TRP A 114 -4.08 5.97 6.63
CA TRP A 114 -2.66 5.67 6.85
C TRP A 114 -1.71 6.87 6.56
N LEU A 115 -2.10 7.77 5.65
CA LEU A 115 -1.38 9.00 5.31
C LEU A 115 -1.50 10.11 6.36
N ASP A 116 -2.42 9.98 7.31
CA ASP A 116 -2.75 11.03 8.28
C ASP A 116 -1.59 11.34 9.23
N LEU A 117 -1.36 12.60 9.48
CA LEU A 117 -0.21 13.10 10.26
C LEU A 117 -0.60 13.74 11.59
N ARG A 118 -1.89 13.73 11.97
CA ARG A 118 -2.38 14.35 13.21
C ARG A 118 -1.71 13.81 14.47
N THR A 119 -1.14 12.62 14.40
CA THR A 119 -0.55 11.91 15.54
C THR A 119 0.91 12.29 15.82
N GLN A 120 1.45 13.30 15.15
CA GLN A 120 2.86 13.69 15.31
C GLN A 120 3.21 14.00 16.78
N SER A 121 2.39 14.79 17.46
CA SER A 121 2.58 15.09 18.88
C SER A 121 2.44 13.85 19.78
N THR A 122 1.54 12.93 19.43
CA THR A 122 1.40 11.64 20.11
C THR A 122 2.68 10.82 20.02
N VAL A 123 3.26 10.72 18.81
CA VAL A 123 4.55 10.05 18.57
C VAL A 123 5.67 10.68 19.39
N GLU A 124 5.78 12.01 19.39
CA GLU A 124 6.80 12.75 20.17
C GLU A 124 6.68 12.50 21.67
N ASN A 125 5.47 12.49 22.20
CA ASN A 125 5.22 12.21 23.61
C ASN A 125 5.52 10.77 23.99
N LEU A 126 5.17 9.82 23.13
CA LEU A 126 5.47 8.40 23.33
C LEU A 126 6.98 8.12 23.24
N SER A 127 7.69 8.77 22.32
CA SER A 127 9.14 8.59 22.17
C SER A 127 9.90 8.99 23.43
N LYS A 128 9.43 9.98 24.19
CA LYS A 128 10.01 10.40 25.48
C LYS A 128 9.85 9.33 26.58
N LYS A 129 8.85 8.44 26.45
CA LYS A 129 8.60 7.36 27.41
C LYS A 129 9.45 6.12 27.15
N ILE A 130 10.13 6.03 26.01
CA ILE A 130 10.99 4.88 25.68
C ILE A 130 12.33 5.04 26.40
N PRO A 131 12.71 4.11 27.29
CA PRO A 131 14.01 4.20 27.98
C PRO A 131 15.15 4.03 26.99
N GLY A 132 16.01 5.03 26.86
CA GLY A 132 17.43 4.98 26.38
C GLY A 132 17.81 4.23 25.12
N ASN A 133 17.00 3.34 24.59
CA ASN A 133 17.26 2.58 23.37
C ASN A 133 15.96 2.39 22.59
N ASN A 134 15.86 3.01 21.43
CA ASN A 134 14.67 3.09 20.54
C ASN A 134 14.18 1.72 20.02
N ASN A 135 14.63 0.60 20.59
CA ASN A 135 14.43 -0.72 20.03
C ASN A 135 13.22 -1.50 20.60
N PHE A 136 12.56 -0.96 21.63
CA PHE A 136 11.47 -1.67 22.31
C PHE A 136 10.32 -2.04 21.35
N VAL A 137 9.79 -1.06 20.61
CA VAL A 137 8.71 -1.29 19.65
C VAL A 137 9.20 -2.09 18.46
N LYS A 138 10.36 -1.71 17.89
CA LYS A 138 10.90 -2.33 16.68
C LYS A 138 11.23 -3.80 16.87
N SER A 139 11.78 -4.20 18.01
CA SER A 139 12.15 -5.60 18.28
C SER A 139 10.95 -6.55 18.30
N LYS A 140 9.78 -6.06 18.65
CA LYS A 140 8.52 -6.83 18.72
C LYS A 140 7.70 -6.76 17.43
N THR A 141 7.71 -5.61 16.77
CA THR A 141 6.81 -5.31 15.63
C THR A 141 7.50 -5.25 14.28
N GLY A 142 8.83 -5.09 14.24
CA GLY A 142 9.57 -4.79 13.03
C GLY A 142 9.42 -3.35 12.51
N LEU A 143 8.73 -2.48 13.26
CA LEU A 143 8.34 -1.13 12.85
C LEU A 143 8.95 -0.07 13.77
N PRO A 144 9.39 1.07 13.22
CA PRO A 144 9.74 2.24 14.04
C PRO A 144 8.49 2.93 14.55
N LEU A 145 8.58 3.64 15.68
CA LEU A 145 7.51 4.50 16.15
C LEU A 145 7.29 5.64 15.13
N SER A 146 6.10 5.72 14.55
CA SER A 146 5.78 6.64 13.46
C SER A 146 4.28 6.96 13.44
N THR A 147 3.93 8.10 12.84
CA THR A 147 2.53 8.48 12.55
C THR A 147 1.82 7.51 11.62
N TYR A 148 2.56 6.67 10.93
CA TYR A 148 2.09 5.78 9.87
C TYR A 148 1.18 4.64 10.39
N PHE A 149 1.52 4.04 11.53
CA PHE A 149 0.92 2.81 12.00
C PHE A 149 -0.33 3.03 12.88
N SER A 150 -1.16 1.99 13.02
CA SER A 150 -2.51 2.12 13.61
C SER A 150 -2.52 2.53 15.07
N ALA A 151 -1.58 2.04 15.90
CA ALA A 151 -1.61 2.26 17.34
C ALA A 151 -1.63 3.73 17.74
N VAL A 152 -0.85 4.58 17.06
CA VAL A 152 -0.79 6.01 17.34
C VAL A 152 -2.08 6.73 16.92
N LYS A 153 -2.73 6.28 15.85
CA LYS A 153 -4.04 6.78 15.42
C LYS A 153 -5.12 6.42 16.43
N LEU A 154 -5.12 5.18 16.86
CA LEU A 154 -6.06 4.71 17.88
C LEU A 154 -5.86 5.44 19.21
N ARG A 155 -4.61 5.63 19.64
CA ARG A 155 -4.29 6.42 20.85
C ARG A 155 -4.81 7.85 20.75
N TRP A 156 -4.59 8.50 19.60
CA TRP A 156 -5.11 9.84 19.37
C TRP A 156 -6.64 9.90 19.46
N ILE A 157 -7.33 8.94 18.85
CA ILE A 157 -8.80 8.85 18.90
C ILE A 157 -9.27 8.69 20.35
N LEU A 158 -8.65 7.79 21.11
CA LEU A 158 -8.97 7.57 22.51
C LEU A 158 -8.73 8.81 23.38
N ASP A 159 -7.73 9.64 23.04
CA ASP A 159 -7.44 10.88 23.77
C ASP A 159 -8.40 12.02 23.42
N ASN A 160 -8.91 12.08 22.20
CA ASN A 160 -9.58 13.26 21.66
C ASN A 160 -11.08 13.11 21.39
N VAL A 161 -11.60 11.88 21.32
CA VAL A 161 -12.99 11.63 20.91
C VAL A 161 -13.81 11.06 22.08
N ARG A 162 -14.57 11.92 22.73
CA ARG A 162 -15.38 11.55 23.93
C ARG A 162 -16.39 10.43 23.66
N LYS A 163 -16.98 10.40 22.47
CA LYS A 163 -17.91 9.35 22.04
C LYS A 163 -17.25 7.97 22.05
N VAL A 164 -15.98 7.92 21.65
CA VAL A 164 -15.16 6.69 21.66
C VAL A 164 -14.80 6.29 23.09
N GLN A 165 -14.34 7.24 23.90
CA GLN A 165 -14.02 6.98 25.32
C GLN A 165 -15.20 6.36 26.05
N LYS A 166 -16.40 6.93 25.89
CA LYS A 166 -17.63 6.42 26.48
C LYS A 166 -17.95 5.00 26.02
N ALA A 167 -17.86 4.72 24.71
CA ALA A 167 -18.13 3.39 24.18
C ALA A 167 -17.12 2.35 24.69
N VAL A 168 -15.86 2.71 24.87
CA VAL A 168 -14.83 1.85 25.47
C VAL A 168 -15.17 1.54 26.93
N GLU A 169 -15.50 2.56 27.73
CA GLU A 169 -15.89 2.39 29.13
C GLU A 169 -17.12 1.49 29.29
N GLU A 170 -18.08 1.58 28.38
CA GLU A 170 -19.29 0.76 28.35
C GLU A 170 -19.09 -0.62 27.71
N GLY A 171 -17.89 -0.96 27.25
CA GLY A 171 -17.56 -2.24 26.62
C GLY A 171 -18.22 -2.44 25.26
N ARG A 172 -18.56 -1.38 24.54
CA ARG A 172 -19.24 -1.40 23.24
C ARG A 172 -18.33 -1.16 22.03
N ALA A 173 -17.13 -0.65 22.24
CA ALA A 173 -16.21 -0.29 21.15
C ALA A 173 -15.52 -1.51 20.56
N LEU A 174 -15.41 -1.54 19.23
CA LEU A 174 -14.56 -2.44 18.47
C LEU A 174 -13.60 -1.62 17.62
N PHE A 175 -12.35 -2.05 17.63
CA PHE A 175 -11.28 -1.50 16.77
C PHE A 175 -10.97 -2.48 15.65
N GLY A 176 -10.56 -1.95 14.50
CA GLY A 176 -9.95 -2.72 13.43
C GLY A 176 -9.28 -1.84 12.39
N THR A 177 -8.49 -2.47 11.57
CA THR A 177 -8.14 -1.96 10.25
C THR A 177 -9.33 -2.17 9.31
N VAL A 178 -9.25 -1.69 8.07
CA VAL A 178 -10.42 -1.71 7.15
C VAL A 178 -10.97 -3.12 6.92
N ASP A 179 -10.10 -4.12 6.86
CA ASP A 179 -10.50 -5.54 6.74
C ASP A 179 -11.44 -5.99 7.88
N SER A 180 -11.11 -5.63 9.11
CA SER A 180 -11.95 -5.97 10.27
C SER A 180 -13.33 -5.34 10.19
N TRP A 181 -13.43 -4.09 9.81
CA TRP A 181 -14.68 -3.38 9.59
C TRP A 181 -15.50 -4.05 8.48
N LEU A 182 -14.87 -4.37 7.36
CA LEU A 182 -15.54 -5.02 6.22
C LEU A 182 -16.01 -6.43 6.57
N ILE A 183 -15.16 -7.28 7.13
CA ILE A 183 -15.52 -8.66 7.47
C ILE A 183 -16.62 -8.69 8.53
N TRP A 184 -16.52 -7.87 9.58
CA TRP A 184 -17.55 -7.77 10.58
C TRP A 184 -18.90 -7.36 9.98
N SER A 185 -18.91 -6.33 9.14
CA SER A 185 -20.13 -5.83 8.51
C SER A 185 -20.74 -6.83 7.52
N LEU A 186 -19.89 -7.41 6.65
CA LEU A 186 -20.33 -8.35 5.60
C LEU A 186 -20.80 -9.69 6.17
N THR A 187 -20.33 -10.09 7.35
CA THR A 187 -20.72 -11.34 8.02
C THR A 187 -21.89 -11.19 8.98
N GLY A 188 -22.49 -10.02 9.05
CA GLY A 188 -23.73 -9.82 9.82
C GLY A 188 -23.74 -8.57 10.71
N GLY A 189 -22.61 -7.94 10.96
CA GLY A 189 -22.53 -6.75 11.80
C GLY A 189 -23.09 -7.00 13.20
N VAL A 190 -24.05 -6.20 13.64
CA VAL A 190 -24.72 -6.36 14.95
C VAL A 190 -25.43 -7.69 15.11
N ASN A 191 -25.73 -8.40 14.02
CA ASN A 191 -26.43 -9.69 13.98
C ASN A 191 -25.46 -10.87 13.82
N GLY A 192 -24.39 -10.89 14.58
CA GLY A 192 -23.42 -11.99 14.62
C GLY A 192 -22.20 -11.82 13.70
N GLY A 193 -21.86 -10.59 13.34
CA GLY A 193 -20.64 -10.28 12.58
C GLY A 193 -19.38 -10.77 13.26
N VAL A 194 -18.42 -11.23 12.47
CA VAL A 194 -17.14 -11.76 12.93
C VAL A 194 -16.12 -10.64 13.04
N HIS A 195 -15.63 -10.39 14.26
CA HIS A 195 -14.59 -9.39 14.53
C HIS A 195 -13.21 -10.03 14.48
N CYS A 196 -12.58 -9.98 13.33
CA CYS A 196 -11.27 -10.58 13.09
C CYS A 196 -10.41 -9.73 12.17
N THR A 197 -9.14 -10.06 12.14
CA THR A 197 -8.13 -9.53 11.19
C THR A 197 -7.18 -10.67 10.83
N ASP A 198 -6.38 -10.48 9.78
CA ASP A 198 -5.31 -11.41 9.45
C ASP A 198 -3.95 -10.92 9.98
N VAL A 199 -2.97 -11.81 9.96
CA VAL A 199 -1.61 -11.53 10.45
C VAL A 199 -0.91 -10.40 9.68
N THR A 200 -1.23 -10.20 8.41
CA THR A 200 -0.59 -9.15 7.60
C THR A 200 -1.10 -7.76 7.98
N ASN A 201 -2.39 -7.60 8.21
CA ASN A 201 -2.97 -6.36 8.73
C ASN A 201 -2.56 -6.12 10.19
N ALA A 202 -2.61 -7.15 11.04
CA ALA A 202 -2.20 -7.05 12.43
C ALA A 202 -0.75 -6.58 12.57
N SER A 203 0.15 -7.06 11.72
CA SER A 203 1.57 -6.67 11.74
C SER A 203 1.83 -5.19 11.45
N ARG A 204 0.82 -4.45 10.94
CA ARG A 204 0.92 -3.01 10.63
C ARG A 204 0.33 -2.12 11.72
N THR A 205 -0.20 -2.69 12.77
CA THR A 205 -0.87 -1.93 13.83
C THR A 205 0.07 -1.37 14.89
N MET A 206 1.27 -1.89 15.03
CA MET A 206 2.22 -1.63 16.12
C MET A 206 1.78 -2.20 17.49
N LEU A 207 0.76 -3.04 17.50
CA LEU A 207 0.23 -3.72 18.71
C LEU A 207 0.47 -5.24 18.67
N PHE A 208 0.97 -5.74 17.55
CA PHE A 208 1.11 -7.15 17.24
C PHE A 208 2.57 -7.59 17.32
N ASN A 209 2.82 -8.65 18.07
CA ASN A 209 4.13 -9.28 18.13
C ASN A 209 4.30 -10.22 16.95
N ILE A 210 5.20 -9.88 16.02
CA ILE A 210 5.41 -10.66 14.80
C ILE A 210 6.11 -11.99 15.04
N HIS A 211 6.68 -12.22 16.23
CA HIS A 211 7.28 -13.49 16.60
C HIS A 211 6.26 -14.48 17.16
N SER A 212 5.44 -14.04 18.12
CA SER A 212 4.39 -14.87 18.73
C SER A 212 3.12 -14.96 17.89
N LEU A 213 2.92 -14.03 16.95
CA LEU A 213 1.71 -13.86 16.13
C LEU A 213 0.45 -13.61 16.99
N GLU A 214 0.61 -12.84 18.03
CA GLU A 214 -0.44 -12.45 18.98
C GLU A 214 -0.35 -10.95 19.29
N TRP A 215 -1.47 -10.39 19.76
CA TRP A 215 -1.45 -9.06 20.35
C TRP A 215 -0.50 -9.04 21.55
N ASP A 216 0.39 -8.05 21.60
CA ASP A 216 1.41 -7.94 22.63
C ASP A 216 0.91 -7.06 23.78
N LYS A 217 0.84 -7.66 24.98
CA LYS A 217 0.34 -6.94 26.15
C LYS A 217 1.21 -5.74 26.51
N GLU A 218 2.53 -5.86 26.43
CA GLU A 218 3.43 -4.75 26.76
C GLU A 218 3.29 -3.58 25.76
N LEU A 219 3.05 -3.88 24.47
CA LEU A 219 2.75 -2.86 23.48
C LEU A 219 1.40 -2.18 23.75
N CYS A 220 0.36 -2.96 24.07
CA CYS A 220 -0.95 -2.43 24.42
C CYS A 220 -0.88 -1.55 25.67
N ASP A 221 -0.13 -1.97 26.68
CA ASP A 221 0.10 -1.18 27.90
C ASP A 221 0.89 0.11 27.58
N PHE A 222 1.90 0.04 26.73
CA PHE A 222 2.70 1.19 26.31
C PHE A 222 1.86 2.26 25.57
N PHE A 223 0.99 1.84 24.67
CA PHE A 223 0.07 2.74 23.97
C PHE A 223 -1.21 3.03 24.76
N GLU A 224 -1.38 2.43 25.95
CA GLU A 224 -2.58 2.55 26.78
C GLU A 224 -3.86 2.18 26.00
N ILE A 225 -3.82 1.06 25.29
CA ILE A 225 -4.92 0.55 24.48
C ILE A 225 -5.52 -0.69 25.15
N PRO A 226 -6.84 -0.69 25.43
CA PRO A 226 -7.50 -1.86 25.99
C PRO A 226 -7.52 -3.01 24.99
N MET A 227 -7.11 -4.20 25.41
CA MET A 227 -7.02 -5.37 24.55
C MET A 227 -8.39 -5.94 24.14
N ASP A 228 -9.43 -5.66 24.89
CA ASP A 228 -10.80 -6.16 24.64
C ASP A 228 -11.48 -5.53 23.41
N ILE A 229 -10.95 -4.43 22.91
CA ILE A 229 -11.43 -3.82 21.65
C ILE A 229 -10.78 -4.39 20.39
N LEU A 230 -9.74 -5.22 20.55
CA LEU A 230 -8.95 -5.74 19.44
C LEU A 230 -9.61 -6.95 18.78
N PRO A 231 -9.49 -7.11 17.44
CA PRO A 231 -10.04 -8.25 16.72
C PRO A 231 -9.25 -9.54 17.01
N LYS A 232 -9.87 -10.68 16.77
CA LYS A 232 -9.15 -11.97 16.74
C LYS A 232 -8.22 -11.99 15.52
N VAL A 233 -7.00 -12.47 15.72
CA VAL A 233 -6.02 -12.59 14.65
C VAL A 233 -6.02 -14.00 14.09
N TRP A 234 -6.22 -14.11 12.77
CA TRP A 234 -6.27 -15.37 12.05
C TRP A 234 -5.25 -15.39 10.91
N SER A 235 -5.13 -16.54 10.25
CA SER A 235 -4.31 -16.65 9.04
C SER A 235 -4.90 -15.83 7.91
N SER A 236 -4.12 -15.63 6.85
CA SER A 236 -4.56 -14.90 5.65
C SER A 236 -5.48 -15.73 4.73
N SER A 237 -5.60 -17.02 4.99
CA SER A 237 -6.37 -17.97 4.17
C SER A 237 -7.10 -18.98 5.05
N GLU A 238 -8.28 -18.65 5.48
CA GLU A 238 -9.23 -19.51 6.20
C GLU A 238 -10.62 -18.89 6.15
N ILE A 239 -11.66 -19.68 6.40
CA ILE A 239 -13.04 -19.18 6.40
C ILE A 239 -13.27 -18.32 7.65
N TYR A 240 -13.45 -17.01 7.45
CA TYR A 240 -13.75 -16.07 8.53
C TYR A 240 -15.25 -16.03 8.87
N GLY A 241 -16.09 -16.19 7.87
CA GLY A 241 -17.54 -16.19 7.98
C GLY A 241 -18.17 -16.21 6.60
N LEU A 242 -19.49 -16.14 6.56
CA LEU A 242 -20.28 -16.14 5.33
C LEU A 242 -20.87 -14.75 5.09
N MET A 243 -20.96 -14.36 3.84
CA MET A 243 -21.73 -13.17 3.45
C MET A 243 -23.17 -13.28 3.94
N LYS A 244 -23.70 -12.25 4.60
CA LYS A 244 -25.05 -12.24 5.19
C LYS A 244 -26.10 -11.49 4.38
N ALA A 245 -25.68 -10.78 3.33
CA ALA A 245 -26.60 -10.01 2.49
C ALA A 245 -26.08 -9.84 1.08
N GLY A 246 -26.97 -9.45 0.16
CA GLY A 246 -26.64 -9.13 -1.21
C GLY A 246 -26.58 -10.32 -2.15
N ALA A 247 -26.12 -10.11 -3.36
CA ALA A 247 -26.09 -11.12 -4.43
C ALA A 247 -25.26 -12.36 -4.09
N LEU A 248 -24.27 -12.22 -3.20
CA LEU A 248 -23.37 -13.30 -2.78
C LEU A 248 -23.66 -13.79 -1.36
N GLU A 249 -24.89 -13.64 -0.87
CA GLU A 249 -25.30 -14.20 0.41
C GLU A 249 -24.97 -15.70 0.51
N GLY A 250 -24.38 -16.11 1.63
CA GLY A 250 -23.96 -17.49 1.88
C GLY A 250 -22.58 -17.86 1.34
N VAL A 251 -21.94 -17.02 0.54
CA VAL A 251 -20.57 -17.26 0.03
C VAL A 251 -19.57 -17.00 1.16
N PRO A 252 -18.59 -17.91 1.39
CA PRO A 252 -17.58 -17.70 2.42
C PRO A 252 -16.60 -16.59 2.06
N ILE A 253 -16.27 -15.76 3.06
CA ILE A 253 -15.12 -14.86 3.02
C ILE A 253 -13.95 -15.64 3.60
N SER A 254 -12.96 -15.97 2.78
CA SER A 254 -11.92 -16.93 3.15
C SER A 254 -10.49 -16.48 2.81
N GLY A 255 -10.29 -15.27 2.35
CA GLY A 255 -9.00 -14.62 2.17
C GLY A 255 -9.01 -13.23 2.77
N CYS A 256 -7.93 -12.85 3.46
CA CYS A 256 -7.75 -11.51 4.01
C CYS A 256 -6.26 -11.18 4.01
N LEU A 257 -5.90 -10.14 3.31
CA LEU A 257 -4.51 -9.67 3.17
C LEU A 257 -4.47 -8.14 3.09
N GLY A 258 -3.51 -7.52 3.74
CA GLY A 258 -3.14 -6.15 3.40
C GLY A 258 -2.72 -6.05 1.93
N ASP A 259 -2.99 -4.91 1.30
CA ASP A 259 -2.83 -4.71 -0.14
C ASP A 259 -1.45 -5.08 -0.68
N GLN A 260 -0.38 -4.73 0.03
CA GLN A 260 0.98 -5.04 -0.41
C GLN A 260 1.32 -6.53 -0.26
N SER A 261 0.80 -7.19 0.77
CA SER A 261 0.90 -8.64 0.94
C SER A 261 0.08 -9.39 -0.12
N ALA A 262 -1.10 -8.90 -0.44
CA ALA A 262 -1.92 -9.45 -1.51
C ALA A 262 -1.20 -9.35 -2.87
N ALA A 263 -0.56 -8.23 -3.17
CA ALA A 263 0.25 -8.08 -4.37
C ALA A 263 1.45 -9.05 -4.39
N LEU A 264 2.09 -9.29 -3.25
CA LEU A 264 3.17 -10.27 -3.14
C LEU A 264 2.69 -11.69 -3.47
N VAL A 265 1.53 -12.09 -2.96
CA VAL A 265 0.89 -13.38 -3.28
C VAL A 265 0.48 -13.44 -4.74
N GLY A 266 -0.17 -12.39 -5.25
CA GLY A 266 -0.60 -12.31 -6.66
C GLY A 266 0.55 -12.32 -7.66
N GLN A 267 1.72 -11.84 -7.27
CA GLN A 267 2.98 -11.95 -8.01
C GLN A 267 3.67 -13.31 -7.81
N MET A 268 3.09 -14.19 -7.01
CA MET A 268 3.63 -15.51 -6.69
C MET A 268 5.06 -15.48 -6.11
N CYS A 269 5.35 -14.50 -5.29
CA CYS A 269 6.62 -14.38 -4.57
C CYS A 269 6.62 -15.28 -3.33
N PHE A 270 6.60 -16.60 -3.54
CA PHE A 270 6.51 -17.60 -2.47
C PHE A 270 7.85 -18.11 -1.94
N GLN A 271 8.93 -17.80 -2.65
CA GLN A 271 10.26 -18.26 -2.27
C GLN A 271 11.06 -17.14 -1.60
N GLU A 272 11.91 -17.54 -0.66
CA GLU A 272 12.89 -16.63 -0.03
C GLU A 272 13.75 -15.94 -1.11
N GLY A 273 13.90 -14.64 -1.02
CA GLY A 273 14.64 -13.83 -1.98
C GLY A 273 13.83 -13.32 -3.18
N GLN A 274 12.57 -13.72 -3.35
CA GLN A 274 11.70 -13.13 -4.36
C GLN A 274 11.13 -11.80 -3.89
N ALA A 275 11.12 -10.81 -4.79
CA ALA A 275 10.64 -9.48 -4.48
C ALA A 275 9.71 -8.93 -5.56
N LYS A 276 8.78 -8.08 -5.11
CA LYS A 276 7.89 -7.31 -5.98
C LYS A 276 8.03 -5.82 -5.68
N ASN A 277 7.79 -4.98 -6.68
CA ASN A 277 7.61 -3.54 -6.50
C ASN A 277 6.30 -3.08 -7.15
N THR A 278 5.44 -2.45 -6.37
CA THR A 278 4.19 -1.88 -6.84
C THR A 278 4.39 -0.39 -7.09
N TYR A 279 4.24 0.03 -8.35
CA TYR A 279 4.44 1.41 -8.82
C TYR A 279 3.11 2.17 -8.88
N GLY A 280 2.88 2.98 -7.87
CA GLY A 280 1.73 3.88 -7.77
C GLY A 280 2.16 5.35 -7.60
N THR A 281 1.51 6.08 -6.72
CA THR A 281 1.93 7.43 -6.30
C THR A 281 3.33 7.43 -5.71
N GLY A 282 3.60 6.47 -4.81
CA GLY A 282 4.92 6.00 -4.41
C GLY A 282 5.15 4.59 -4.92
N CYS A 283 6.23 3.95 -4.47
CA CYS A 283 6.46 2.54 -4.72
C CYS A 283 6.58 1.79 -3.39
N PHE A 284 6.11 0.54 -3.40
CA PHE A 284 6.22 -0.37 -2.26
C PHE A 284 6.95 -1.63 -2.70
N LEU A 285 8.18 -1.75 -2.25
CA LEU A 285 9.04 -2.88 -2.54
C LEU A 285 9.05 -3.83 -1.35
N LEU A 286 8.60 -5.08 -1.57
CA LEU A 286 8.60 -6.15 -0.58
C LEU A 286 9.47 -7.30 -1.07
N CYS A 287 10.36 -7.76 -0.21
CA CYS A 287 11.19 -8.94 -0.42
C CYS A 287 10.78 -10.04 0.58
N ASN A 288 10.40 -11.20 0.06
CA ASN A 288 10.09 -12.37 0.88
C ASN A 288 11.37 -12.89 1.53
N THR A 289 11.43 -12.90 2.85
CA THR A 289 12.55 -13.44 3.65
C THR A 289 12.28 -14.86 4.16
N GLY A 290 11.22 -15.49 3.68
CA GLY A 290 10.82 -16.83 4.10
C GLY A 290 10.39 -16.86 5.56
N ARG A 291 10.81 -17.90 6.27
CA ARG A 291 10.50 -18.06 7.71
C ARG A 291 11.39 -17.23 8.62
N LYS A 292 12.37 -16.53 8.07
CA LYS A 292 13.31 -15.70 8.83
C LYS A 292 12.72 -14.32 9.05
N CYS A 293 12.59 -13.93 10.30
CA CYS A 293 12.25 -12.58 10.69
C CYS A 293 13.54 -11.75 10.67
N VAL A 294 13.82 -11.10 9.55
CA VAL A 294 15.01 -10.28 9.34
C VAL A 294 14.74 -8.86 9.78
N PHE A 295 15.53 -8.34 10.73
CA PHE A 295 15.47 -6.93 11.12
C PHE A 295 16.51 -6.14 10.32
N SER A 296 16.05 -5.06 9.69
CA SER A 296 16.90 -4.20 8.87
C SER A 296 17.80 -3.33 9.73
N GLU A 297 19.09 -3.27 9.36
CA GLU A 297 20.04 -2.26 9.86
C GLU A 297 20.17 -1.07 8.90
N HIS A 298 19.44 -1.10 7.77
CA HIS A 298 19.52 -0.12 6.68
C HIS A 298 18.20 0.65 6.48
N GLY A 299 17.38 0.79 7.52
CA GLY A 299 16.18 1.64 7.48
C GLY A 299 14.95 1.03 6.82
N LEU A 300 14.92 -0.27 6.55
CA LEU A 300 13.75 -0.97 6.04
C LEU A 300 12.82 -1.43 7.17
N LEU A 301 11.58 -1.73 6.81
CA LEU A 301 10.59 -2.30 7.73
C LEU A 301 10.61 -3.82 7.64
N THR A 302 10.33 -4.48 8.77
CA THR A 302 10.03 -5.91 8.80
C THR A 302 8.54 -6.08 9.02
N THR A 303 7.91 -6.91 8.21
CA THR A 303 6.47 -7.15 8.25
C THR A 303 6.17 -8.63 8.05
N VAL A 304 4.96 -9.06 8.41
CA VAL A 304 4.47 -10.37 8.02
C VAL A 304 4.07 -10.32 6.56
N ALA A 305 4.67 -11.18 5.73
CA ALA A 305 4.33 -11.26 4.32
C ALA A 305 2.97 -11.92 4.11
N TYR A 306 2.75 -13.07 4.71
CA TYR A 306 1.48 -13.83 4.71
C TYR A 306 1.57 -15.07 5.61
N LYS A 307 0.40 -15.61 5.95
CA LYS A 307 0.23 -16.95 6.52
C LYS A 307 -0.97 -17.58 5.81
N LEU A 308 -0.70 -18.44 4.84
CA LEU A 308 -1.70 -18.98 3.90
C LEU A 308 -2.37 -20.26 4.42
N GLY A 309 -2.91 -20.20 5.64
CA GLY A 309 -3.64 -21.26 6.32
C GLY A 309 -3.31 -21.32 7.81
N ARG A 310 -4.25 -21.87 8.60
CA ARG A 310 -4.10 -21.97 10.05
C ARG A 310 -2.84 -22.73 10.45
N ASP A 311 -2.57 -23.86 9.78
CA ASP A 311 -1.44 -24.75 10.07
C ASP A 311 -0.23 -24.52 9.14
N LYS A 312 -0.29 -23.48 8.30
CA LYS A 312 0.81 -23.12 7.42
C LYS A 312 1.82 -22.22 8.13
N PRO A 313 3.10 -22.28 7.74
CA PRO A 313 4.10 -21.42 8.35
C PRO A 313 3.85 -19.95 8.00
N VAL A 314 4.23 -19.05 8.91
CA VAL A 314 4.31 -17.62 8.64
C VAL A 314 5.51 -17.33 7.76
N CYS A 315 5.34 -16.45 6.79
CA CYS A 315 6.42 -15.87 6.00
C CYS A 315 6.55 -14.38 6.32
N TYR A 316 7.79 -13.90 6.32
CA TYR A 316 8.14 -12.50 6.61
C TYR A 316 8.62 -11.81 5.35
N ALA A 317 8.58 -10.49 5.37
CA ALA A 317 9.14 -9.66 4.32
C ALA A 317 9.89 -8.46 4.90
N LEU A 318 10.92 -8.03 4.17
CA LEU A 318 11.45 -6.67 4.29
C LEU A 318 10.66 -5.76 3.36
N GLU A 319 10.33 -4.57 3.82
CA GLU A 319 9.60 -3.57 3.08
C GLU A 319 10.35 -2.25 3.03
N GLY A 320 10.47 -1.68 1.84
CA GLY A 320 10.95 -0.33 1.62
C GLY A 320 9.98 0.46 0.75
N SER A 321 9.80 1.73 1.06
CA SER A 321 8.90 2.62 0.33
C SER A 321 9.68 3.72 -0.37
N VAL A 322 9.41 3.90 -1.66
CA VAL A 322 9.77 5.10 -2.41
C VAL A 322 8.61 6.07 -2.29
N ALA A 323 8.82 7.21 -1.64
CA ALA A 323 7.75 8.15 -1.38
C ALA A 323 7.18 8.77 -2.66
N ILE A 324 8.05 9.10 -3.59
CA ILE A 324 7.73 9.88 -4.79
C ILE A 324 8.07 9.06 -6.04
N ALA A 325 7.06 8.44 -6.63
CA ALA A 325 7.14 7.77 -7.94
C ALA A 325 6.17 8.43 -8.93
N GLY A 326 4.95 7.96 -9.07
CA GLY A 326 3.94 8.65 -9.90
C GLY A 326 3.64 10.08 -9.46
N ALA A 327 3.94 10.41 -8.20
CA ALA A 327 3.79 11.77 -7.70
C ALA A 327 4.72 12.77 -8.40
N VAL A 328 5.94 12.38 -8.82
CA VAL A 328 6.82 13.28 -9.59
C VAL A 328 6.25 13.60 -10.96
N VAL A 329 5.59 12.63 -11.61
CA VAL A 329 4.93 12.83 -12.91
C VAL A 329 3.80 13.85 -12.77
N ARG A 330 2.96 13.71 -11.74
CA ARG A 330 1.91 14.68 -11.43
C ARG A 330 2.48 16.07 -11.13
N TRP A 331 3.55 16.15 -10.36
CA TRP A 331 4.21 17.40 -10.04
C TRP A 331 4.75 18.11 -11.30
N LEU A 332 5.34 17.38 -12.25
CA LEU A 332 5.79 17.94 -13.53
C LEU A 332 4.61 18.46 -14.37
N ARG A 333 3.45 17.82 -14.30
CA ARG A 333 2.24 18.25 -14.98
C ARG A 333 1.59 19.47 -14.30
N ASP A 334 1.28 19.33 -13.02
CA ASP A 334 0.38 20.24 -12.31
C ASP A 334 1.12 21.48 -11.76
N ASN A 335 2.38 21.34 -11.38
CA ASN A 335 3.17 22.40 -10.77
C ASN A 335 4.12 23.09 -11.76
N LEU A 336 4.85 22.33 -12.58
CA LEU A 336 5.76 22.90 -13.58
C LEU A 336 5.12 23.10 -14.96
N GLY A 337 4.04 22.39 -15.28
CA GLY A 337 3.35 22.50 -16.57
C GLY A 337 4.21 22.11 -17.78
N ILE A 338 5.20 21.23 -17.59
CA ILE A 338 6.09 20.79 -18.67
C ILE A 338 5.54 19.62 -19.47
N ILE A 339 4.52 18.96 -18.95
CA ILE A 339 3.72 17.92 -19.60
C ILE A 339 2.24 18.21 -19.39
N GLU A 340 1.39 17.78 -20.33
CA GLU A 340 -0.07 17.94 -20.25
C GLU A 340 -0.75 16.68 -19.70
N THR A 341 -0.23 15.52 -20.06
CA THR A 341 -0.73 14.22 -19.59
C THR A 341 0.39 13.38 -18.98
N ALA A 342 0.02 12.41 -18.15
CA ALA A 342 0.99 11.52 -17.53
C ALA A 342 1.73 10.65 -18.56
N GLU A 343 1.09 10.34 -19.68
CA GLU A 343 1.65 9.54 -20.77
C GLU A 343 2.70 10.30 -21.57
N GLU A 344 2.61 11.63 -21.62
CA GLU A 344 3.56 12.49 -22.36
C GLU A 344 4.98 12.35 -21.85
N ILE A 345 5.18 12.03 -20.56
CA ILE A 345 6.53 11.86 -19.99
C ILE A 345 7.29 10.73 -20.68
N GLU A 346 6.63 9.65 -21.05
CA GLU A 346 7.25 8.54 -21.77
C GLU A 346 7.73 8.98 -23.16
N LYS A 347 6.91 9.75 -23.86
CA LYS A 347 7.24 10.29 -25.18
C LYS A 347 8.47 11.21 -25.10
N LEU A 348 8.47 12.17 -24.18
CA LEU A 348 9.59 13.11 -23.99
C LEU A 348 10.90 12.38 -23.64
N ALA A 349 10.82 11.39 -22.75
CA ALA A 349 11.96 10.58 -22.37
C ALA A 349 12.51 9.74 -23.53
N LYS A 350 11.62 9.17 -24.35
CA LYS A 350 11.98 8.42 -25.55
C LYS A 350 12.70 9.28 -26.60
N GLU A 351 12.21 10.52 -26.80
CA GLU A 351 12.76 11.46 -27.78
C GLU A 351 14.20 11.84 -27.46
N VAL A 352 14.55 11.96 -26.18
CA VAL A 352 15.88 12.41 -25.76
C VAL A 352 16.82 11.25 -25.42
N GLY A 353 16.32 10.17 -24.86
CA GLY A 353 17.07 8.95 -24.51
C GLY A 353 18.14 9.11 -23.42
N THR A 354 18.27 10.28 -22.82
CA THR A 354 19.26 10.59 -21.78
C THR A 354 18.83 11.76 -20.92
N SER A 355 19.29 11.80 -19.66
CA SER A 355 19.16 12.98 -18.79
C SER A 355 20.23 14.06 -19.07
N TYR A 356 21.22 13.74 -19.89
CA TYR A 356 22.35 14.62 -20.19
C TYR A 356 23.07 15.15 -18.94
N GLY A 357 23.28 14.27 -17.95
CA GLY A 357 23.91 14.61 -16.67
C GLY A 357 23.04 15.38 -15.69
N CYS A 358 21.75 15.54 -16.00
CA CYS A 358 20.76 16.11 -15.08
C CYS A 358 20.29 15.03 -14.11
N TYR A 359 20.23 15.37 -12.82
CA TYR A 359 19.70 14.50 -11.76
C TYR A 359 18.59 15.22 -11.01
N PHE A 360 17.51 14.53 -10.80
CA PHE A 360 16.35 15.02 -10.07
C PHE A 360 16.16 14.24 -8.77
N ILE A 361 16.25 14.91 -7.63
CA ILE A 361 16.00 14.34 -6.32
C ILE A 361 14.62 14.83 -5.87
N PRO A 362 13.57 13.99 -5.92
CA PRO A 362 12.19 14.41 -5.59
C PRO A 362 11.91 14.32 -4.08
N ALA A 363 12.78 14.85 -3.25
CA ALA A 363 12.66 14.85 -1.80
C ALA A 363 11.69 15.95 -1.32
N PHE A 364 10.47 16.00 -1.84
CA PHE A 364 9.49 17.05 -1.57
C PHE A 364 9.12 17.18 -0.10
N SER A 365 9.19 16.08 0.66
CA SER A 365 8.91 16.02 2.09
C SER A 365 10.02 15.33 2.88
N GLY A 366 11.24 15.48 2.42
CA GLY A 366 12.39 14.78 2.96
C GLY A 366 12.70 13.49 2.20
N LEU A 367 13.73 12.80 2.67
CA LEU A 367 14.13 11.48 2.19
C LEU A 367 13.58 10.41 3.13
N TYR A 368 13.05 9.34 2.53
CA TYR A 368 12.58 8.15 3.23
C TYR A 368 13.69 7.08 3.26
N ALA A 369 13.29 5.81 3.35
CA ALA A 369 14.26 4.74 3.35
C ALA A 369 15.26 4.85 2.17
N PRO A 370 16.54 4.59 2.40
CA PRO A 370 17.20 4.20 3.64
C PRO A 370 17.66 5.39 4.53
N TYR A 371 17.44 6.62 4.12
CA TYR A 371 18.03 7.83 4.73
C TYR A 371 17.28 8.36 5.94
N TRP A 372 15.94 8.39 5.87
CA TRP A 372 15.06 8.96 6.90
C TRP A 372 15.45 10.38 7.31
N ASP A 373 15.79 11.23 6.33
CA ASP A 373 16.18 12.62 6.55
C ASP A 373 15.01 13.59 6.25
N PRO A 374 14.38 14.18 7.29
CA PRO A 374 13.30 15.14 7.10
C PRO A 374 13.80 16.51 6.64
N SER A 375 15.11 16.78 6.72
CA SER A 375 15.71 18.07 6.35
C SER A 375 15.93 18.22 4.84
N ALA A 376 15.92 17.11 4.09
CA ALA A 376 16.12 17.13 2.65
C ALA A 376 14.93 17.76 1.92
N ARG A 377 15.22 18.39 0.79
CA ARG A 377 14.19 18.94 -0.13
C ARG A 377 14.54 18.60 -1.57
N GLY A 378 13.52 18.77 -2.45
CA GLY A 378 13.66 18.54 -3.88
C GLY A 378 14.82 19.33 -4.50
N LEU A 379 15.58 18.68 -5.38
CA LEU A 379 16.74 19.25 -6.05
C LEU A 379 16.81 18.78 -7.48
N ILE A 380 17.10 19.71 -8.40
CA ILE A 380 17.51 19.39 -9.77
C ILE A 380 18.91 19.94 -9.96
N CYS A 381 19.86 19.11 -10.33
CA CYS A 381 21.25 19.50 -10.51
C CYS A 381 21.84 18.97 -11.83
N GLY A 382 23.02 19.51 -12.22
CA GLY A 382 23.63 19.15 -13.49
C GLY A 382 23.05 19.88 -14.71
N LEU A 383 22.33 20.97 -14.50
CA LEU A 383 21.74 21.78 -15.57
C LEU A 383 22.81 22.52 -16.37
N THR A 384 22.66 22.53 -17.69
CA THR A 384 23.45 23.29 -18.63
C THR A 384 22.52 24.11 -19.54
N GLN A 385 23.09 24.97 -20.39
CA GLN A 385 22.30 25.71 -21.39
C GLN A 385 21.59 24.79 -22.40
N PHE A 386 22.06 23.56 -22.56
CA PHE A 386 21.47 22.56 -23.46
C PHE A 386 20.30 21.79 -22.81
N THR A 387 20.22 21.79 -21.49
CA THR A 387 19.19 21.07 -20.76
C THR A 387 17.81 21.66 -21.07
N ASN A 388 16.84 20.78 -21.40
CA ASN A 388 15.48 21.17 -21.69
C ASN A 388 14.47 20.22 -20.98
N LYS A 389 13.17 20.46 -21.19
CA LYS A 389 12.12 19.69 -20.53
C LYS A 389 12.21 18.16 -20.75
N ARG A 390 12.75 17.69 -21.88
CA ARG A 390 12.91 16.26 -22.18
C ARG A 390 13.95 15.62 -21.27
N HIS A 391 15.07 16.31 -21.03
CA HIS A 391 16.11 15.85 -20.11
C HIS A 391 15.60 15.80 -18.67
N ILE A 392 14.78 16.77 -18.24
CA ILE A 392 14.16 16.79 -16.91
C ILE A 392 13.17 15.65 -16.77
N ALA A 393 12.33 15.39 -17.80
CA ALA A 393 11.40 14.26 -17.82
C ALA A 393 12.13 12.92 -17.70
N PHE A 394 13.23 12.74 -18.43
CA PHE A 394 14.07 11.56 -18.33
C PHE A 394 14.70 11.41 -16.93
N ALA A 395 15.24 12.49 -16.38
CA ALA A 395 15.82 12.52 -15.04
C ALA A 395 14.78 12.18 -13.96
N ALA A 396 13.52 12.58 -14.12
CA ALA A 396 12.44 12.25 -13.20
C ALA A 396 12.11 10.75 -13.21
N LEU A 397 12.12 10.10 -14.38
CA LEU A 397 11.97 8.64 -14.47
C LEU A 397 13.18 7.91 -13.88
N GLU A 398 14.40 8.37 -14.16
CA GLU A 398 15.60 7.82 -13.53
C GLU A 398 15.56 7.95 -12.00
N ALA A 399 15.02 9.05 -11.48
CA ALA A 399 14.88 9.27 -10.04
C ALA A 399 14.08 8.17 -9.34
N VAL A 400 12.98 7.73 -9.95
CA VAL A 400 12.19 6.60 -9.45
C VAL A 400 13.03 5.32 -9.42
N CYS A 401 13.81 5.09 -10.48
CA CYS A 401 14.65 3.91 -10.60
C CYS A 401 15.80 3.90 -9.60
N PHE A 402 16.45 5.05 -9.37
CA PHE A 402 17.54 5.16 -8.39
C PHE A 402 17.06 4.96 -6.95
N GLN A 403 15.90 5.53 -6.58
CA GLN A 403 15.30 5.31 -5.26
C GLN A 403 14.97 3.82 -5.05
N THR A 404 14.45 3.15 -6.07
CA THR A 404 14.22 1.70 -6.02
C THR A 404 15.53 0.93 -5.83
N ARG A 405 16.61 1.33 -6.50
CA ARG A 405 17.93 0.71 -6.32
C ARG A 405 18.49 0.89 -4.90
N GLU A 406 18.29 2.04 -4.29
CA GLU A 406 18.72 2.29 -2.91
C GLU A 406 18.05 1.32 -1.93
N ILE A 407 16.74 1.09 -2.10
CA ILE A 407 15.98 0.13 -1.29
C ILE A 407 16.45 -1.30 -1.58
N LEU A 408 16.65 -1.66 -2.84
CA LEU A 408 17.11 -2.98 -3.23
C LEU A 408 18.51 -3.28 -2.67
N ASP A 409 19.42 -2.32 -2.72
CA ASP A 409 20.77 -2.45 -2.16
C ASP A 409 20.71 -2.65 -0.63
N ALA A 410 19.80 -1.97 0.06
CA ALA A 410 19.55 -2.18 1.48
C ALA A 410 19.00 -3.59 1.75
N MET A 411 18.04 -4.06 0.96
CA MET A 411 17.48 -5.41 1.06
C MET A 411 18.53 -6.49 0.84
N ASN A 412 19.35 -6.35 -0.19
CA ASN A 412 20.41 -7.32 -0.50
C ASN A 412 21.43 -7.43 0.65
N ARG A 413 21.74 -6.31 1.30
CA ARG A 413 22.63 -6.30 2.48
C ARG A 413 22.01 -6.97 3.69
N ASP A 414 20.74 -6.67 3.97
CA ASP A 414 20.03 -7.20 5.13
C ASP A 414 19.66 -8.69 4.97
N CYS A 415 19.26 -9.12 3.77
CA CYS A 415 18.92 -10.51 3.47
C CYS A 415 20.14 -11.39 3.21
N GLY A 416 21.27 -10.80 2.76
CA GLY A 416 22.47 -11.55 2.35
C GLY A 416 22.30 -12.36 1.06
N ILE A 417 21.18 -12.25 0.37
CA ILE A 417 20.87 -12.95 -0.88
C ILE A 417 20.57 -11.88 -1.95
N PRO A 418 21.42 -11.71 -2.96
CA PRO A 418 21.14 -10.78 -4.05
C PRO A 418 19.89 -11.19 -4.83
N LEU A 419 19.03 -10.22 -5.12
CA LEU A 419 17.86 -10.42 -5.97
C LEU A 419 18.29 -10.76 -7.40
N SER A 420 17.71 -11.83 -7.96
CA SER A 420 17.97 -12.27 -9.34
C SER A 420 17.10 -11.54 -10.37
N HIS A 421 15.94 -11.06 -9.98
CA HIS A 421 14.98 -10.32 -10.79
C HIS A 421 14.01 -9.56 -9.89
N LEU A 422 13.33 -8.56 -10.45
CA LEU A 422 12.29 -7.81 -9.76
C LEU A 422 10.95 -7.94 -10.49
N GLN A 423 9.94 -8.44 -9.80
CA GLN A 423 8.58 -8.47 -10.29
C GLN A 423 7.90 -7.12 -10.03
N VAL A 424 7.14 -6.62 -11.01
CA VAL A 424 6.56 -5.28 -10.95
C VAL A 424 5.07 -5.29 -11.31
N ASP A 425 4.34 -4.38 -10.68
CA ASP A 425 2.93 -4.08 -10.96
C ASP A 425 2.61 -2.61 -10.69
N GLY A 426 1.35 -2.25 -10.82
CA GLY A 426 0.85 -0.90 -10.62
C GLY A 426 0.80 -0.07 -11.90
N GLY A 427 0.03 1.00 -11.87
CA GLY A 427 -0.29 1.78 -13.07
C GLY A 427 0.90 2.40 -13.80
N LEU A 428 1.95 2.77 -13.07
CA LEU A 428 3.14 3.37 -13.67
C LEU A 428 3.98 2.37 -14.49
N THR A 429 3.77 1.06 -14.32
CA THR A 429 4.45 0.03 -15.12
C THR A 429 4.02 -0.01 -16.59
N ASN A 430 2.98 0.73 -16.96
CA ASN A 430 2.59 0.91 -18.36
C ASN A 430 3.62 1.77 -19.13
N ASN A 431 4.42 2.57 -18.43
CA ASN A 431 5.53 3.30 -19.01
C ASN A 431 6.71 2.36 -19.29
N LYS A 432 6.90 1.99 -20.57
CA LYS A 432 7.95 1.04 -20.97
C LYS A 432 9.36 1.61 -20.86
N VAL A 433 9.51 2.93 -20.98
CA VAL A 433 10.81 3.60 -20.75
C VAL A 433 11.22 3.45 -19.29
N LEU A 434 10.29 3.67 -18.37
CA LEU A 434 10.54 3.47 -16.94
C LEU A 434 10.96 2.04 -16.64
N MET A 435 10.26 1.05 -17.19
CA MET A 435 10.56 -0.37 -16.95
C MET A 435 11.94 -0.76 -17.47
N GLN A 436 12.30 -0.28 -18.66
CA GLN A 436 13.64 -0.51 -19.22
C GLN A 436 14.73 0.20 -18.41
N LEU A 437 14.52 1.46 -18.02
CA LEU A 437 15.44 2.19 -17.14
C LEU A 437 15.62 1.48 -15.80
N GLN A 438 14.54 0.94 -15.24
CA GLN A 438 14.62 0.20 -13.99
C GLN A 438 15.52 -1.05 -14.12
N ALA A 439 15.36 -1.82 -15.18
CA ALA A 439 16.24 -2.96 -15.46
C ALA A 439 17.69 -2.52 -15.65
N ASP A 440 17.92 -1.45 -16.39
CA ASP A 440 19.25 -0.90 -16.66
C ASP A 440 19.94 -0.44 -15.36
N ILE A 441 19.22 0.29 -14.50
CA ILE A 441 19.77 0.86 -13.25
C ILE A 441 19.97 -0.19 -12.18
N LEU A 442 19.04 -1.15 -12.05
CA LEU A 442 19.20 -2.29 -11.12
C LEU A 442 20.24 -3.30 -11.60
N HIS A 443 20.45 -3.36 -12.90
CA HIS A 443 21.26 -4.37 -13.59
C HIS A 443 20.78 -5.81 -13.31
N ILE A 444 19.47 -5.97 -13.16
CA ILE A 444 18.76 -7.25 -13.09
C ILE A 444 17.48 -7.17 -13.94
N PRO A 445 16.95 -8.32 -14.39
CA PRO A 445 15.69 -8.33 -15.14
C PRO A 445 14.52 -7.77 -14.33
N VAL A 446 13.66 -6.99 -14.99
CA VAL A 446 12.37 -6.53 -14.49
C VAL A 446 11.28 -7.32 -15.21
N ILE A 447 10.39 -7.92 -14.44
CA ILE A 447 9.33 -8.82 -14.94
C ILE A 447 7.97 -8.24 -14.60
N LYS A 448 7.19 -7.92 -15.63
CA LYS A 448 5.82 -7.46 -15.53
C LYS A 448 4.86 -8.56 -15.93
N SER A 449 3.91 -8.91 -15.04
CA SER A 449 2.78 -9.76 -15.39
C SER A 449 1.84 -9.03 -16.35
N CYS A 450 1.24 -9.74 -17.30
CA CYS A 450 0.15 -9.21 -18.10
C CYS A 450 -1.12 -8.99 -17.29
N MET A 451 -1.24 -9.63 -16.12
CA MET A 451 -2.28 -9.37 -15.14
C MET A 451 -1.93 -8.11 -14.35
N SER A 452 -2.63 -7.02 -14.62
CA SER A 452 -2.43 -5.74 -13.91
C SER A 452 -3.01 -5.73 -12.49
N GLU A 453 -3.96 -6.62 -12.20
CA GLU A 453 -4.74 -6.66 -10.96
C GLU A 453 -4.16 -7.69 -9.96
N THR A 454 -2.86 -7.62 -9.72
CA THR A 454 -2.13 -8.59 -8.89
C THR A 454 -2.59 -8.59 -7.43
N THR A 455 -2.97 -7.44 -6.88
CA THR A 455 -3.53 -7.33 -5.53
C THR A 455 -4.84 -8.10 -5.40
N ALA A 456 -5.76 -7.93 -6.36
CA ALA A 456 -7.01 -8.67 -6.40
C ALA A 456 -6.77 -10.17 -6.61
N LEU A 457 -5.86 -10.51 -7.52
CA LEU A 457 -5.49 -11.90 -7.79
C LEU A 457 -4.95 -12.58 -6.51
N GLY A 458 -4.09 -11.92 -5.76
CA GLY A 458 -3.54 -12.46 -4.52
C GLY A 458 -4.62 -12.71 -3.45
N ALA A 459 -5.57 -11.79 -3.29
CA ALA A 459 -6.70 -11.98 -2.40
C ALA A 459 -7.60 -13.15 -2.85
N ALA A 460 -7.86 -13.27 -4.14
CA ALA A 460 -8.63 -14.38 -4.71
C ALA A 460 -7.91 -15.73 -4.53
N MET A 461 -6.61 -15.78 -4.74
CA MET A 461 -5.78 -16.98 -4.53
C MET A 461 -5.85 -17.44 -3.07
N ALA A 462 -5.68 -16.54 -2.12
CA ALA A 462 -5.78 -16.85 -0.70
C ALA A 462 -7.18 -17.38 -0.33
N ALA A 463 -8.23 -16.76 -0.85
CA ALA A 463 -9.60 -17.18 -0.60
C ALA A 463 -9.93 -18.54 -1.21
N GLY A 464 -9.50 -18.77 -2.44
CA GLY A 464 -9.74 -20.02 -3.16
C GLY A 464 -8.96 -21.21 -2.62
N ALA A 465 -7.78 -20.96 -2.02
CA ALA A 465 -6.92 -21.99 -1.44
C ALA A 465 -7.29 -22.36 0.00
N ALA A 466 -8.19 -21.60 0.64
CA ALA A 466 -8.56 -21.84 2.03
C ALA A 466 -9.13 -23.24 2.25
N GLU A 467 -8.79 -23.81 3.41
CA GLU A 467 -9.37 -25.10 3.83
C GLU A 467 -10.90 -25.00 3.89
N GLY A 468 -11.57 -25.99 3.32
CA GLY A 468 -13.03 -26.01 3.16
C GLY A 468 -13.55 -25.31 1.90
N VAL A 469 -12.70 -24.59 1.17
CA VAL A 469 -12.97 -24.02 -0.17
C VAL A 469 -12.28 -24.84 -1.24
N GLY A 470 -10.95 -24.87 -1.25
CA GLY A 470 -10.14 -25.81 -2.05
C GLY A 470 -10.29 -25.73 -3.57
N VAL A 471 -10.60 -24.54 -4.10
CA VAL A 471 -10.81 -24.36 -5.56
C VAL A 471 -9.60 -23.74 -6.27
N TRP A 472 -8.57 -23.32 -5.53
CA TRP A 472 -7.34 -22.74 -6.07
C TRP A 472 -6.11 -23.43 -5.50
N SER A 473 -5.20 -23.85 -6.41
CA SER A 473 -3.88 -24.36 -6.00
C SER A 473 -2.87 -23.22 -5.95
N LEU A 474 -2.06 -23.17 -4.89
CA LEU A 474 -0.93 -22.23 -4.77
C LEU A 474 0.40 -22.85 -5.22
N GLU A 475 0.40 -24.08 -5.73
CA GLU A 475 1.58 -24.74 -6.26
C GLU A 475 1.92 -24.20 -7.65
N SER A 476 3.19 -23.89 -7.86
CA SER A 476 3.68 -23.10 -9.00
C SER A 476 3.53 -23.80 -10.39
N GLU A 477 3.31 -25.08 -10.42
CA GLU A 477 3.18 -25.85 -11.67
C GLU A 477 1.88 -25.52 -12.43
N ASP A 478 0.81 -25.18 -11.71
CA ASP A 478 -0.50 -24.88 -12.30
C ASP A 478 -0.64 -23.44 -12.84
N LEU A 479 0.31 -22.55 -12.52
CA LEU A 479 0.23 -21.12 -12.82
C LEU A 479 1.20 -20.66 -13.92
N SER A 480 1.85 -21.59 -14.61
CA SER A 480 2.86 -21.34 -15.66
C SER A 480 2.31 -20.69 -16.95
N THR A 481 1.00 -20.47 -17.06
CA THR A 481 0.35 -19.90 -18.25
C THR A 481 0.25 -18.38 -18.26
N ILE A 482 0.73 -17.69 -17.21
CA ILE A 482 0.68 -16.23 -17.15
C ILE A 482 1.73 -15.67 -18.11
N THR A 483 1.29 -14.99 -19.15
CA THR A 483 2.17 -14.24 -20.05
C THR A 483 2.90 -13.15 -19.30
N ILE A 484 4.19 -13.05 -19.47
CA ILE A 484 5.03 -12.04 -18.83
C ILE A 484 5.70 -11.15 -19.88
N GLU A 485 5.87 -9.86 -19.55
CA GLU A 485 6.74 -8.95 -20.28
C GLU A 485 8.04 -8.79 -19.49
N ARG A 486 9.18 -9.01 -20.14
CA ARG A 486 10.49 -9.05 -19.50
C ARG A 486 11.39 -7.98 -20.09
N PHE A 487 12.01 -7.20 -19.21
CA PHE A 487 12.97 -6.15 -19.53
C PHE A 487 14.34 -6.57 -19.01
N GLU A 488 15.26 -6.83 -19.95
CA GLU A 488 16.65 -7.17 -19.62
C GLU A 488 17.52 -5.91 -19.58
N PRO A 489 18.56 -5.86 -18.72
CA PRO A 489 19.51 -4.78 -18.72
C PRO A 489 20.18 -4.61 -20.08
N ARG A 490 20.23 -3.39 -20.60
CA ARG A 490 20.83 -3.04 -21.90
C ARG A 490 22.14 -2.27 -21.79
N ILE A 491 22.46 -1.75 -20.61
CA ILE A 491 23.70 -1.04 -20.33
C ILE A 491 24.68 -1.93 -19.56
N GLN A 492 25.96 -1.56 -19.57
CA GLN A 492 26.96 -2.26 -18.78
C GLN A 492 26.79 -1.95 -17.28
N ALA A 493 27.18 -2.89 -16.42
CA ALA A 493 27.13 -2.70 -14.96
C ALA A 493 27.95 -1.48 -14.52
N THR A 494 29.07 -1.20 -15.18
CA THR A 494 29.91 -0.02 -14.94
C THR A 494 29.17 1.28 -15.16
N ASP A 495 28.35 1.37 -16.22
CA ASP A 495 27.59 2.56 -16.56
C ASP A 495 26.46 2.79 -15.54
N SER A 496 25.75 1.72 -15.18
CA SER A 496 24.74 1.74 -14.12
C SER A 496 25.35 2.22 -12.80
N ASN A 497 26.50 1.67 -12.40
CA ASN A 497 27.19 2.03 -11.15
C ASN A 497 27.67 3.48 -11.16
N THR A 498 28.15 3.98 -12.30
CA THR A 498 28.60 5.37 -12.45
C THR A 498 27.43 6.35 -12.30
N ARG A 499 26.30 6.07 -12.96
CA ARG A 499 25.08 6.88 -12.82
C ARG A 499 24.57 6.88 -11.37
N TYR A 500 24.53 5.71 -10.75
CA TYR A 500 24.10 5.57 -9.36
C TYR A 500 25.05 6.27 -8.37
N SER A 501 26.33 6.22 -8.59
CA SER A 501 27.32 6.97 -7.79
C SER A 501 27.09 8.48 -7.87
N THR A 502 26.77 8.99 -9.06
CA THR A 502 26.45 10.41 -9.27
C THR A 502 25.11 10.78 -8.63
N TRP A 503 24.09 9.89 -8.72
CA TRP A 503 22.84 10.02 -7.97
C TRP A 503 23.08 10.22 -6.48
N LYS A 504 23.89 9.36 -5.85
CA LYS A 504 24.19 9.47 -4.42
C LYS A 504 24.84 10.80 -4.04
N LYS A 505 25.71 11.36 -4.91
CA LYS A 505 26.26 12.71 -4.71
C LYS A 505 25.17 13.79 -4.73
N ALA A 506 24.19 13.66 -5.63
CA ALA A 506 23.07 14.59 -5.72
C ALA A 506 22.14 14.48 -4.48
N VAL A 507 21.88 13.26 -4.00
CA VAL A 507 21.12 13.01 -2.76
C VAL A 507 21.76 13.74 -1.57
N MET A 508 23.07 13.60 -1.39
CA MET A 508 23.80 14.30 -0.32
C MET A 508 23.66 15.83 -0.39
N LYS A 509 23.51 16.39 -1.59
CA LYS A 509 23.30 17.83 -1.79
C LYS A 509 21.86 18.27 -1.48
N SER A 510 20.91 17.37 -1.44
CA SER A 510 19.52 17.67 -1.10
C SER A 510 19.26 17.71 0.41
N MET A 511 20.21 17.25 1.21
CA MET A 511 20.11 17.21 2.68
C MET A 511 20.41 18.58 3.31
N GLY A 512 19.85 18.82 4.50
CA GLY A 512 20.12 20.03 5.28
C GLY A 512 19.48 21.32 4.75
N TRP A 513 18.51 21.25 3.85
CA TRP A 513 17.80 22.43 3.34
C TRP A 513 16.82 23.01 4.33
N ALA A 514 16.02 22.18 4.98
CA ALA A 514 15.08 22.62 5.98
C ALA A 514 15.78 22.74 7.33
N THR A 515 15.87 23.97 7.84
CA THR A 515 16.31 24.21 9.22
C THR A 515 15.18 23.83 10.15
N THR A 516 15.42 22.85 11.04
CA THR A 516 14.58 22.63 12.22
C THR A 516 14.77 23.81 13.14
N GLN A 517 13.91 24.82 13.04
CA GLN A 517 13.82 25.84 14.07
C GLN A 517 13.16 25.19 15.28
N SER A 518 13.91 25.10 16.38
CA SER A 518 13.34 24.87 17.70
C SER A 518 12.32 25.97 17.99
N PRO A 519 11.16 25.65 18.60
CA PRO A 519 10.18 26.66 18.93
C PRO A 519 10.65 27.47 20.18
N GLU A 520 11.59 28.36 19.96
CA GLU A 520 11.83 29.46 20.93
C GLU A 520 11.58 30.78 20.21
N ASN A 521 10.50 31.41 20.63
CA ASN A 521 10.00 32.76 20.32
C ASN A 521 9.27 32.93 18.97
N GLY A 522 7.98 33.10 19.14
CA GLY A 522 6.96 33.82 18.37
C GLY A 522 7.37 34.37 16.99
N ASP A 523 7.03 33.64 16.02
CA ASP A 523 6.68 33.86 14.63
C ASP A 523 7.09 32.60 13.86
N ALA A 524 6.31 31.56 14.07
CA ALA A 524 6.52 30.28 13.38
C ALA A 524 6.20 30.47 11.88
N ASN A 525 7.24 30.41 11.06
CA ASN A 525 7.09 30.15 9.64
C ASN A 525 6.53 28.73 9.49
N ILE A 526 5.22 28.64 9.34
CA ILE A 526 4.40 27.42 9.27
C ILE A 526 4.85 26.47 8.13
N PHE A 527 5.68 26.96 7.21
CA PHE A 527 6.07 26.25 5.99
C PHE A 527 7.30 25.31 6.13
N SER A 528 8.02 25.31 7.24
CA SER A 528 9.28 24.57 7.36
C SER A 528 9.16 23.13 7.88
N SER A 529 7.96 22.70 8.31
CA SER A 529 7.74 21.38 8.94
C SER A 529 6.66 20.51 8.26
N LEU A 530 6.29 20.82 7.02
CA LEU A 530 5.12 20.23 6.39
C LEU A 530 5.43 18.95 5.58
N PRO A 531 4.81 17.82 5.92
CA PRO A 531 4.91 16.57 5.15
C PRO A 531 4.13 16.61 3.84
N LEU A 532 4.36 15.60 2.98
CA LEU A 532 3.89 15.46 1.60
C LEU A 532 2.37 15.72 1.37
N GLY A 533 1.53 15.44 2.36
CA GLY A 533 0.09 15.71 2.30
C GLY A 533 -0.24 17.18 2.10
N PHE A 534 0.64 18.07 2.57
CA PHE A 534 0.43 19.52 2.48
C PHE A 534 0.49 20.05 1.05
N PHE A 535 1.43 19.57 0.23
CA PHE A 535 1.55 20.04 -1.15
C PHE A 535 0.41 19.57 -2.05
N VAL A 536 -0.16 18.40 -1.78
CA VAL A 536 -1.35 17.92 -2.50
C VAL A 536 -2.57 18.76 -2.14
N VAL A 537 -2.71 19.11 -0.85
CA VAL A 537 -3.85 19.90 -0.34
C VAL A 537 -3.72 21.38 -0.69
N SER A 538 -2.53 21.97 -0.57
CA SER A 538 -2.33 23.38 -0.92
C SER A 538 -2.47 23.63 -2.42
N SER A 539 -2.05 22.67 -3.26
CA SER A 539 -2.27 22.75 -4.71
C SER A 539 -3.77 22.66 -5.07
N MET A 540 -4.55 21.84 -4.34
CA MET A 540 -6.01 21.80 -4.50
C MET A 540 -6.69 23.09 -4.02
N ILE A 541 -6.26 23.66 -2.90
CA ILE A 541 -6.83 24.92 -2.37
C ILE A 541 -6.49 26.09 -3.30
N MET A 542 -5.27 26.16 -3.86
CA MET A 542 -4.91 27.17 -4.86
C MET A 542 -5.69 27.01 -6.16
N LEU A 543 -5.97 25.79 -6.60
CA LEU A 543 -6.81 25.53 -7.78
C LEU A 543 -8.27 25.92 -7.54
N ILE A 544 -8.80 25.70 -6.34
CA ILE A 544 -10.16 26.12 -5.96
C ILE A 544 -10.21 27.65 -5.82
N GLY A 545 -9.18 28.27 -5.22
CA GLY A 545 -9.06 29.74 -5.12
C GLY A 545 -8.90 30.42 -6.47
N ALA A 546 -8.10 29.86 -7.37
CA ALA A 546 -7.93 30.39 -8.73
C ALA A 546 -9.21 30.26 -9.57
N ARG A 547 -9.99 29.19 -9.40
CA ARG A 547 -11.33 29.07 -10.02
C ARG A 547 -12.35 30.08 -9.47
N TYR A 548 -12.23 30.44 -8.20
CA TYR A 548 -13.12 31.44 -7.59
C TYR A 548 -12.79 32.89 -8.04
N ILE A 549 -11.51 33.16 -8.31
CA ILE A 549 -11.02 34.48 -8.75
C ILE A 549 -11.18 34.66 -10.26
N SER A 550 -11.13 33.59 -11.07
CA SER A 550 -11.35 33.63 -12.53
C SER A 550 -12.81 33.52 -12.94
N GLY A 551 -13.75 33.44 -12.01
CA GLY A 551 -15.17 33.32 -12.22
C GLY A 551 -15.98 34.64 -12.05
N VAL A 552 -15.38 35.78 -12.36
CA VAL A 552 -16.14 37.04 -12.49
C VAL A 552 -16.25 37.38 -13.97
N PRO A 553 -17.48 37.77 -14.47
CA PRO A 553 -18.02 37.62 -15.83
C PRO A 553 -17.26 38.32 -16.93
#